data_eeca975f5848490f5ef0b60fa5531e75
#
_entry.id   eeca975f5848490f5ef0b60fa5531e75
#
_cell.length_a   1.000
_cell.length_b   1.000
_cell.length_c   1.000
_cell.angle_alpha   90.00
_cell.angle_beta   90.00
_cell.angle_gamma   90.00
#
_symmetry.space_group_name_H-M   'P 1'
#
loop_
_entity.id
_entity.type
_entity.pdbx_description
1 polymer ?
#
loop_
_entity_poly.entity_id
_entity_poly.type
_entity_poly.pdbx_seq_one_letter_code
_entity_poly.pdbx_strand_id
1 'polypeptide(L)' 'SNRVRALLDTLSDKARDIIILRVFVGLSAEETAEIVESTPGAVRVAQHRALAQLRKSLDSHATETQ' A
#
# COMPACT_ATOMS: atom_id res chain seq x y z
N SER A 1 13.42 -5.69 3.15
CA SER A 1 14.57 -4.80 3.02
C SER A 1 14.24 -3.40 3.50
N ASN A 2 15.26 -2.62 3.78
CA ASN A 2 15.09 -1.24 4.25
C ASN A 2 14.43 -0.36 3.20
N ARG A 3 14.68 -0.63 1.92
CA ARG A 3 14.07 0.14 0.83
C ARG A 3 12.55 -0.06 0.78
N VAL A 4 12.11 -1.30 0.90
CA VAL A 4 10.67 -1.61 0.91
C VAL A 4 10.01 -0.98 2.13
N ARG A 5 10.65 -1.10 3.30
CA ARG A 5 10.13 -0.50 4.52
C ARG A 5 10.00 1.02 4.36
N ALA A 6 11.01 1.67 3.81
CA ALA A 6 11.00 3.12 3.61
C ALA A 6 9.84 3.54 2.70
N LEU A 7 9.60 2.78 1.63
CA LEU A 7 8.48 3.06 0.73
C LEU A 7 7.13 2.91 1.45
N LEU A 8 6.97 1.81 2.20
CA LEU A 8 5.73 1.57 2.93
C LEU A 8 5.49 2.65 3.99
N ASP A 9 6.55 3.17 4.59
CA ASP A 9 6.44 4.20 5.62
C ASP A 9 5.96 5.55 5.07
N THR A 10 5.96 5.74 3.74
CA THR A 10 5.37 6.95 3.15
C THR A 10 3.84 6.92 3.15
N LEU A 11 3.26 5.75 3.41
CA LEU A 11 1.81 5.58 3.44
C LEU A 11 1.27 5.83 4.84
N SER A 12 -0.03 6.15 4.94
CA SER A 12 -0.71 6.15 6.22
C SER A 12 -0.71 4.74 6.80
N ASP A 13 -0.91 4.62 8.11
CA ASP A 13 -0.93 3.32 8.77
C ASP A 13 -1.94 2.37 8.13
N LYS A 14 -3.15 2.86 7.87
CA LYS A 14 -4.21 2.03 7.29
C LYS A 14 -3.87 1.61 5.86
N ALA A 15 -3.35 2.53 5.05
CA ALA A 15 -2.96 2.23 3.68
C ALA A 15 -1.84 1.19 3.65
N ARG A 16 -0.87 1.34 4.54
CA ARG A 16 0.24 0.38 4.65
C ARG A 16 -0.27 -1.01 5.02
N ASP A 17 -1.18 -1.09 6.01
CA ASP A 17 -1.75 -2.37 6.42
C ASP A 17 -2.49 -3.03 5.27
N ILE A 18 -3.25 -2.26 4.49
CA ILE A 18 -3.97 -2.79 3.34
C ILE A 18 -3.00 -3.36 2.30
N ILE A 19 -1.93 -2.64 1.99
CA ILE A 19 -0.93 -3.11 1.04
C ILE A 19 -0.27 -4.39 1.55
N ILE A 20 0.11 -4.43 2.82
CA ILE A 20 0.74 -5.62 3.39
C ILE A 20 -0.19 -6.82 3.31
N LEU A 21 -1.44 -6.65 3.70
CA LEU A 21 -2.41 -7.76 3.71
C LEU A 21 -2.77 -8.24 2.30
N ARG A 22 -2.95 -7.30 1.37
CA ARG A 22 -3.35 -7.63 0.01
C ARG A 22 -2.20 -8.15 -0.85
N VAL A 23 -1.03 -7.54 -0.76
CA VAL A 23 0.08 -7.82 -1.66
C VAL A 23 1.04 -8.85 -1.08
N PHE A 24 1.45 -8.68 0.17
CA PHE A 24 2.46 -9.56 0.77
C PHE A 24 1.84 -10.83 1.38
N VAL A 25 0.73 -10.69 2.09
CA VAL A 25 0.05 -11.84 2.68
C VAL A 25 -0.85 -12.54 1.66
N GLY A 26 -1.49 -11.76 0.78
CA GLY A 26 -2.33 -12.31 -0.28
C GLY A 26 -3.78 -12.53 0.11
N LEU A 27 -4.28 -11.76 1.08
CA LEU A 27 -5.68 -11.87 1.49
C LEU A 27 -6.62 -11.24 0.46
N SER A 28 -7.87 -11.70 0.45
CA SER A 28 -8.91 -11.11 -0.38
C SER A 28 -9.27 -9.71 0.13
N ALA A 29 -9.96 -8.93 -0.70
CA ALA A 29 -10.45 -7.63 -0.26
C ALA A 29 -11.44 -7.78 0.90
N GLU A 30 -12.24 -8.85 0.87
CA GLU A 30 -13.20 -9.14 1.94
C GLU A 30 -12.50 -9.45 3.26
N GLU A 31 -11.49 -10.30 3.22
CA GLU A 31 -10.72 -10.65 4.41
C GLU A 31 -9.97 -9.43 4.96
N THR A 32 -9.36 -8.66 4.08
CA THR A 32 -8.64 -7.44 4.47
C THR A 32 -9.59 -6.44 5.13
N ALA A 33 -10.79 -6.27 4.55
CA ALA A 33 -11.78 -5.35 5.08
C ALA A 33 -12.16 -5.68 6.52
N GLU A 34 -12.29 -6.98 6.83
CA GLU A 34 -12.59 -7.40 8.20
C GLU A 34 -11.48 -6.98 9.16
N ILE A 35 -10.23 -7.15 8.77
CA ILE A 35 -9.08 -6.86 9.63
C ILE A 35 -8.94 -5.36 9.87
N VAL A 36 -9.09 -4.54 8.81
CA VAL A 36 -8.91 -3.09 8.93
C VAL A 36 -10.20 -2.35 9.22
N GLU A 37 -11.27 -3.08 9.49
CA GLU A 37 -12.59 -2.51 9.84
C GLU A 37 -13.09 -1.55 8.76
N SER A 38 -13.18 -2.07 7.53
CA SER A 38 -13.58 -1.30 6.36
C SER A 38 -14.51 -2.15 5.49
N THR A 39 -14.72 -1.74 4.25
CA THR A 39 -15.50 -2.48 3.27
C THR A 39 -14.61 -2.95 2.13
N PRO A 40 -14.97 -4.03 1.41
CA PRO A 40 -14.16 -4.49 0.29
C PRO A 40 -13.95 -3.41 -0.78
N GLY A 41 -14.99 -2.62 -1.06
CA GLY A 41 -14.87 -1.52 -2.02
C GLY A 41 -13.87 -0.47 -1.57
N ALA A 42 -13.93 -0.07 -0.30
CA ALA A 42 -12.99 0.91 0.25
C ALA A 42 -11.56 0.36 0.26
N VAL A 43 -11.40 -0.95 0.54
CA VAL A 43 -10.08 -1.59 0.48
C VAL A 43 -9.50 -1.51 -0.92
N ARG A 44 -10.30 -1.80 -1.96
CA ARG A 44 -9.83 -1.74 -3.34
C ARG A 44 -9.43 -0.33 -3.74
N VAL A 45 -10.21 0.68 -3.36
CA VAL A 45 -9.89 2.08 -3.64
C VAL A 45 -8.60 2.49 -2.92
N ALA A 46 -8.49 2.15 -1.64
CA ALA A 46 -7.31 2.49 -0.84
C ALA A 46 -6.06 1.82 -1.40
N GLN A 47 -6.17 0.56 -1.81
CA GLN A 47 -5.06 -0.18 -2.43
C GLN A 47 -4.61 0.51 -3.72
N HIS A 48 -5.55 0.87 -4.58
CA HIS A 48 -5.23 1.53 -5.84
C HIS A 48 -4.49 2.85 -5.61
N ARG A 49 -5.00 3.65 -4.67
CA ARG A 49 -4.37 4.94 -4.35
C ARG A 49 -3.00 4.76 -3.73
N ALA A 50 -2.85 3.77 -2.85
CA ALA A 50 -1.56 3.51 -2.21
C ALA A 50 -0.52 3.06 -3.22
N LEU A 51 -0.89 2.18 -4.16
CA LEU A 51 0.02 1.73 -5.21
C LEU A 51 0.44 2.89 -6.13
N ALA A 52 -0.50 3.79 -6.44
CA ALA A 52 -0.18 4.97 -7.23
C ALA A 52 0.80 5.88 -6.50
N GLN A 53 0.62 6.04 -5.20
CA GLN A 53 1.53 6.85 -4.38
C GLN A 53 2.92 6.23 -4.32
N LEU A 54 3.00 4.91 -4.16
CA LEU A 54 4.29 4.21 -4.15
C LEU A 54 5.00 4.33 -5.50
N ARG A 55 4.25 4.22 -6.59
CA ARG A 55 4.82 4.39 -7.94
C ARG A 55 5.40 5.80 -8.09
N LYS A 56 4.68 6.81 -7.61
CA LYS A 56 5.14 8.19 -7.67
C LYS A 56 6.43 8.37 -6.86
N SER A 57 6.50 7.75 -5.69
CA SER A 57 7.71 7.82 -4.86
C SER A 57 8.92 7.17 -5.55
N LEU A 58 8.69 6.04 -6.22
CA LEU A 58 9.76 5.36 -6.97
C LEU A 58 10.23 6.21 -8.14
N ASP A 59 9.31 6.83 -8.87
CA ASP A 59 9.67 7.69 -10.00
C ASP A 59 10.48 8.89 -9.54
N SER A 60 10.08 9.53 -8.44
CA SER A 60 10.81 10.66 -7.87
C SER A 60 12.22 10.25 -7.43
N HIS A 61 12.33 9.07 -6.80
CA HIS A 61 13.62 8.57 -6.35
C HIS A 61 14.53 8.26 -7.54
N ALA A 62 13.99 7.65 -8.59
CA ALA A 62 14.75 7.36 -9.80
C ALA A 62 15.26 8.64 -10.45
N THR A 63 14.43 9.70 -10.46
CA THR A 63 14.83 11.00 -11.02
C THR A 63 15.96 11.62 -10.21
N GLU A 64 15.92 11.48 -8.89
CA GLU A 64 16.93 12.06 -8.02
C GLU A 64 18.31 11.40 -8.18
N THR A 65 18.35 10.14 -8.58
CA THR A 65 19.61 9.41 -8.72
C THR A 65 20.31 9.71 -10.03
N GLN A 66 19.69 10.44 -10.93
CA GLN A 66 20.31 10.84 -12.18
C GLN A 66 20.94 12.24 -12.03
#